data_a3661b6b8ced93a41ac5f843f375931d
#
_entry.id   a3661b6b8ced93a41ac5f843f375931d
#
_cell.length_a   1.000
_cell.length_b   1.000
_cell.length_c   1.000
_cell.angle_alpha   90.00
_cell.angle_beta   90.00
_cell.angle_gamma   90.00
#
_symmetry.space_group_name_H-M   'P 1'
#
loop_
_entity.id
_entity.type
_entity.pdbx_description
1 polymer ?
#
loop_
_entity_poly.entity_id
_entity_poly.type
_entity_poly.pdbx_seq_one_letter_code
_entity_poly.pdbx_strand_id
1 'polypeptide(L)'
;MLAIRIATCTQTGARDHNEDDMRYGVADGAAYAVLSDGAGGHDNGAIASDLVVRLVALRLQAAADVNAAELHGAVLEAHELLVLQQQGVVSARQRMHATLVALWIDAVRGLALWSHVGDSRLYLLRAGRVCHITRDDSVIRQMIDAGLIDAETAESHPLKHHLVCALGVADEFMAHTIERPFAVTEGDALLLCSDGWWEPLKAVDIERTLGQAQDPDQWLQAMQALIAQAANPKQDNHSAIAVWIGET
;
A
#
# COMPACT_ATOMS: atom_id res chain seq x y z
N MET A 1 -14.14 18.37 13.02
CA MET A 1 -12.87 17.69 12.64
C MET A 1 -13.09 16.22 12.89
N LEU A 2 -12.83 15.37 11.91
CA LEU A 2 -12.92 13.92 12.07
C LEU A 2 -11.77 13.44 12.97
N ALA A 3 -12.06 12.55 13.92
CA ALA A 3 -11.01 11.85 14.64
C ALA A 3 -10.38 10.80 13.72
N ILE A 4 -9.06 10.62 13.80
CA ILE A 4 -8.34 9.62 13.01
C ILE A 4 -7.52 8.75 13.97
N ARG A 5 -7.72 7.44 13.88
CA ARG A 5 -6.93 6.45 14.61
C ARG A 5 -6.17 5.60 13.60
N ILE A 6 -4.89 5.36 13.88
CA ILE A 6 -4.01 4.59 12.99
C ILE A 6 -3.35 3.49 13.80
N ALA A 7 -3.33 2.29 13.26
CA ALA A 7 -2.54 1.16 13.75
C ALA A 7 -1.72 0.56 12.61
N THR A 8 -0.63 -0.11 12.97
CA THR A 8 0.27 -0.74 12.02
C THR A 8 0.68 -2.14 12.45
N CYS A 9 0.92 -3.00 11.47
CA CYS A 9 1.48 -4.32 11.69
C CYS A 9 2.46 -4.63 10.56
N THR A 10 3.62 -5.17 10.89
CA THR A 10 4.60 -5.66 9.93
C THR A 10 5.25 -6.94 10.45
N GLN A 11 5.46 -7.90 9.55
CA GLN A 11 6.05 -9.20 9.84
C GLN A 11 6.94 -9.65 8.68
N THR A 12 8.04 -10.29 9.02
CA THR A 12 8.99 -10.81 8.03
C THR A 12 8.45 -12.04 7.28
N GLY A 13 7.47 -12.75 7.86
CA GLY A 13 6.98 -13.99 7.27
C GLY A 13 8.05 -15.10 7.26
N ALA A 14 8.18 -15.78 6.14
CA ALA A 14 9.17 -16.86 5.94
C ALA A 14 10.46 -16.37 5.25
N ARG A 15 10.60 -15.06 5.03
CA ARG A 15 11.79 -14.45 4.42
C ARG A 15 12.90 -14.25 5.46
N ASP A 16 14.14 -14.07 5.01
CA ASP A 16 15.28 -13.77 5.88
C ASP A 16 15.25 -12.32 6.38
N HIS A 17 14.76 -11.40 5.54
CA HIS A 17 14.68 -9.97 5.81
C HIS A 17 13.30 -9.44 5.48
N ASN A 18 12.95 -8.32 6.12
CA ASN A 18 11.72 -7.58 5.77
C ASN A 18 12.09 -6.44 4.81
N GLU A 19 11.54 -6.48 3.61
CA GLU A 19 11.75 -5.46 2.58
C GLU A 19 10.56 -4.49 2.48
N ASP A 20 9.50 -4.70 3.29
CA ASP A 20 8.42 -3.72 3.46
C ASP A 20 8.88 -2.58 4.38
N ASP A 21 8.46 -1.36 4.10
CA ASP A 21 8.55 -0.21 5.02
C ASP A 21 7.25 0.60 5.03
N MET A 22 7.02 1.30 6.14
CA MET A 22 5.82 2.13 6.30
C MET A 22 6.06 3.30 7.25
N ARG A 23 5.36 4.42 6.97
CA ARG A 23 5.31 5.59 7.84
C ARG A 23 3.91 6.19 7.87
N TYR A 24 3.57 6.76 9.01
CA TYR A 24 2.31 7.47 9.18
C TYR A 24 2.48 8.64 10.15
N GLY A 25 1.54 9.55 10.13
CA GLY A 25 1.47 10.64 11.09
C GLY A 25 0.08 11.27 11.14
N VAL A 26 -0.22 11.85 12.28
CA VAL A 26 -1.45 12.64 12.52
C VAL A 26 -1.02 13.94 13.18
N ALA A 27 -1.31 15.07 12.56
CA ALA A 27 -1.00 16.40 13.08
C ALA A 27 -1.95 17.45 12.49
N ASP A 28 -2.32 18.45 13.31
CA ASP A 28 -3.00 19.69 12.88
C ASP A 28 -4.22 19.51 11.95
N GLY A 29 -4.99 18.44 12.17
CA GLY A 29 -6.18 18.16 11.38
C GLY A 29 -5.91 17.45 10.05
N ALA A 30 -4.70 16.96 9.83
CA ALA A 30 -4.33 16.11 8.71
C ALA A 30 -3.73 14.78 9.19
N ALA A 31 -3.84 13.75 8.36
CA ALA A 31 -3.17 12.48 8.58
C ALA A 31 -2.59 11.97 7.27
N TYR A 32 -1.49 11.23 7.36
CA TYR A 32 -0.94 10.52 6.22
C TYR A 32 -0.53 9.10 6.60
N ALA A 33 -0.55 8.21 5.63
CA ALA A 33 -0.04 6.86 5.72
C ALA A 33 0.64 6.50 4.40
N VAL A 34 1.84 5.91 4.48
CA VAL A 34 2.64 5.50 3.32
C VAL A 34 3.17 4.10 3.60
N LEU A 35 2.99 3.19 2.66
CA LEU A 35 3.50 1.83 2.71
C LEU A 35 4.14 1.50 1.36
N SER A 36 5.25 0.78 1.40
CA SER A 36 6.01 0.35 0.24
C SER A 36 6.54 -1.06 0.49
N ASP A 37 6.42 -1.91 -0.51
CA ASP A 37 7.03 -3.23 -0.60
C ASP A 37 8.23 -3.13 -1.54
N GLY A 38 9.39 -3.46 -1.04
CA GLY A 38 10.64 -3.35 -1.76
C GLY A 38 11.03 -4.66 -2.44
N ALA A 39 11.47 -4.58 -3.68
CA ALA A 39 11.98 -5.71 -4.43
C ALA A 39 13.38 -5.43 -4.96
N GLY A 40 14.29 -6.37 -4.72
CA GLY A 40 15.68 -6.26 -5.18
C GLY A 40 16.53 -7.41 -4.68
N GLY A 41 17.65 -7.67 -5.34
CA GLY A 41 18.58 -8.70 -4.86
C GLY A 41 19.40 -8.20 -3.66
N HIS A 42 19.60 -9.05 -2.65
CA HIS A 42 20.23 -8.72 -1.38
C HIS A 42 19.41 -7.64 -0.64
N ASP A 43 20.00 -6.75 0.11
CA ASP A 43 19.28 -5.73 0.91
C ASP A 43 18.68 -4.56 0.10
N ASN A 44 18.67 -4.65 -1.23
CA ASN A 44 18.28 -3.54 -2.11
C ASN A 44 16.77 -3.25 -2.07
N GLY A 45 15.94 -4.25 -1.82
CA GLY A 45 14.50 -4.06 -1.63
C GLY A 45 14.20 -3.20 -0.40
N ALA A 46 14.79 -3.53 0.76
CA ALA A 46 14.63 -2.77 1.98
C ALA A 46 15.13 -1.31 1.86
N ILE A 47 16.24 -1.10 1.12
CA ILE A 47 16.74 0.25 0.83
C ILE A 47 15.75 1.02 -0.07
N ALA A 48 15.16 0.34 -1.06
CA ALA A 48 14.20 0.94 -1.97
C ALA A 48 12.93 1.39 -1.23
N SER A 49 12.34 0.51 -0.43
CA SER A 49 11.12 0.80 0.33
C SER A 49 11.33 1.91 1.38
N ASP A 50 12.43 1.88 2.16
CA ASP A 50 12.76 2.95 3.12
C ASP A 50 12.89 4.31 2.42
N LEU A 51 13.62 4.36 1.29
CA LEU A 51 13.82 5.60 0.55
C LEU A 51 12.50 6.18 0.05
N VAL A 52 11.65 5.36 -0.56
CA VAL A 52 10.33 5.76 -1.08
C VAL A 52 9.44 6.25 0.05
N VAL A 53 9.29 5.46 1.10
CA VAL A 53 8.41 5.79 2.24
C VAL A 53 8.88 7.05 2.94
N ARG A 54 10.18 7.18 3.18
CA ARG A 54 10.76 8.36 3.84
C ARG A 54 10.55 9.64 3.04
N LEU A 55 10.78 9.61 1.72
CA LEU A 55 10.66 10.79 0.88
C LEU A 55 9.19 11.23 0.77
N VAL A 56 8.30 10.30 0.45
CA VAL A 56 6.86 10.61 0.31
C VAL A 56 6.29 11.09 1.65
N ALA A 57 6.60 10.42 2.77
CA ALA A 57 6.14 10.83 4.09
C ALA A 57 6.64 12.23 4.47
N LEU A 58 7.90 12.58 4.18
CA LEU A 58 8.44 13.93 4.43
C LEU A 58 7.68 15.00 3.62
N ARG A 59 7.33 14.72 2.37
CA ARG A 59 6.54 15.63 1.53
C ARG A 59 5.15 15.84 2.09
N LEU A 60 4.46 14.76 2.47
CA LEU A 60 3.11 14.83 3.03
C LEU A 60 3.09 15.52 4.41
N GLN A 61 4.11 15.31 5.23
CA GLN A 61 4.24 15.93 6.55
C GLN A 61 4.51 17.43 6.46
N ALA A 62 5.29 17.87 5.47
CA ALA A 62 5.67 19.27 5.31
C ALA A 62 4.57 20.12 4.63
N ALA A 63 3.60 19.50 3.99
CA ALA A 63 2.56 20.18 3.25
C ALA A 63 1.45 20.67 4.18
N ALA A 64 1.13 21.96 4.12
CA ALA A 64 0.01 22.54 4.87
C ALA A 64 -1.36 22.13 4.26
N ASP A 65 -1.39 21.85 2.98
CA ASP A 65 -2.55 21.36 2.23
C ASP A 65 -2.01 20.51 1.07
N VAL A 66 -2.52 19.29 0.91
CA VAL A 66 -2.11 18.40 -0.18
C VAL A 66 -3.22 18.33 -1.22
N ASN A 67 -2.85 18.54 -2.46
CA ASN A 67 -3.71 18.30 -3.62
C ASN A 67 -3.16 17.15 -4.46
N ALA A 68 -3.94 16.71 -5.46
CA ALA A 68 -3.57 15.59 -6.31
C ALA A 68 -2.22 15.78 -7.02
N ALA A 69 -1.90 17.02 -7.45
CA ALA A 69 -0.65 17.30 -8.12
C ALA A 69 0.56 17.22 -7.18
N GLU A 70 0.43 17.68 -5.94
CA GLU A 70 1.48 17.59 -4.92
C GLU A 70 1.72 16.14 -4.49
N LEU A 71 0.65 15.36 -4.27
CA LEU A 71 0.79 13.94 -3.98
C LEU A 71 1.44 13.19 -5.15
N HIS A 72 0.99 13.45 -6.38
CA HIS A 72 1.59 12.87 -7.59
C HIS A 72 3.06 13.26 -7.74
N GLY A 73 3.39 14.54 -7.51
CA GLY A 73 4.75 15.05 -7.57
C GLY A 73 5.68 14.38 -6.56
N ALA A 74 5.20 14.11 -5.33
CA ALA A 74 5.98 13.39 -4.32
C ALA A 74 6.30 11.94 -4.76
N VAL A 75 5.37 11.27 -5.44
CA VAL A 75 5.58 9.92 -5.98
C VAL A 75 6.58 9.92 -7.14
N LEU A 76 6.46 10.90 -8.07
CA LEU A 76 7.40 11.07 -9.17
C LEU A 76 8.83 11.32 -8.66
N GLU A 77 8.99 12.19 -7.67
CA GLU A 77 10.30 12.48 -7.07
C GLU A 77 10.93 11.24 -6.44
N ALA A 78 10.13 10.41 -5.75
CA ALA A 78 10.61 9.16 -5.19
C ALA A 78 11.06 8.17 -6.29
N HIS A 79 10.30 8.08 -7.38
CA HIS A 79 10.67 7.28 -8.55
C HIS A 79 11.99 7.75 -9.17
N GLU A 80 12.09 9.06 -9.46
CA GLU A 80 13.29 9.65 -10.09
C GLU A 80 14.53 9.44 -9.22
N LEU A 81 14.41 9.56 -7.90
CA LEU A 81 15.51 9.34 -6.97
C LEU A 81 15.97 7.89 -6.98
N LEU A 82 15.06 6.91 -7.01
CA LEU A 82 15.43 5.49 -7.16
C LEU A 82 16.12 5.21 -8.48
N VAL A 83 15.62 5.76 -9.58
CA VAL A 83 16.25 5.63 -10.91
C VAL A 83 17.64 6.25 -10.90
N LEU A 84 17.83 7.42 -10.28
CA LEU A 84 19.12 8.10 -10.18
C LEU A 84 20.15 7.28 -9.37
N GLN A 85 19.73 6.69 -8.26
CA GLN A 85 20.60 5.86 -7.42
C GLN A 85 21.09 4.58 -8.12
N GLN A 86 20.38 4.14 -9.15
CA GLN A 86 20.73 2.95 -9.93
C GLN A 86 21.60 3.24 -11.15
N GLN A 87 22.00 4.48 -11.38
CA GLN A 87 22.88 4.83 -12.50
C GLN A 87 24.20 4.07 -12.39
N GLY A 88 24.54 3.29 -13.44
CA GLY A 88 25.73 2.44 -13.47
C GLY A 88 25.54 1.02 -12.92
N VAL A 89 24.37 0.68 -12.37
CA VAL A 89 24.05 -0.69 -11.97
C VAL A 89 23.75 -1.55 -13.21
N VAL A 90 24.66 -2.45 -13.54
CA VAL A 90 24.54 -3.31 -14.74
C VAL A 90 23.71 -4.56 -14.46
N SER A 91 23.78 -5.11 -13.24
CA SER A 91 23.10 -6.34 -12.89
C SER A 91 21.63 -6.10 -12.55
N ALA A 92 20.71 -6.76 -13.26
CA ALA A 92 19.29 -6.72 -12.95
C ALA A 92 18.97 -7.14 -11.49
N ARG A 93 19.78 -8.05 -10.91
CA ARG A 93 19.63 -8.51 -9.51
C ARG A 93 20.02 -7.46 -8.47
N GLN A 94 20.71 -6.40 -8.87
CA GLN A 94 21.12 -5.31 -7.99
C GLN A 94 20.22 -4.08 -8.15
N ARG A 95 19.21 -4.16 -9.00
CA ARG A 95 18.25 -3.07 -9.18
C ARG A 95 17.32 -2.98 -7.98
N MET A 96 17.01 -1.76 -7.62
CA MET A 96 16.07 -1.37 -6.58
C MET A 96 14.73 -1.09 -7.21
N HIS A 97 13.70 -1.79 -6.77
CA HIS A 97 12.32 -1.53 -7.16
C HIS A 97 11.48 -1.43 -5.90
N ALA A 98 10.38 -0.72 -5.98
CA ALA A 98 9.44 -0.67 -4.88
C ALA A 98 8.01 -0.44 -5.40
N THR A 99 7.04 -0.98 -4.68
CA THR A 99 5.65 -0.56 -4.79
C THR A 99 5.43 0.70 -3.97
N LEU A 100 4.27 1.28 -4.05
CA LEU A 100 3.83 2.36 -3.17
C LEU A 100 2.32 2.35 -3.03
N VAL A 101 1.85 2.57 -1.82
CA VAL A 101 0.52 3.10 -1.55
C VAL A 101 0.63 4.23 -0.53
N ALA A 102 0.17 5.42 -0.92
CA ALA A 102 0.23 6.63 -0.11
C ALA A 102 -1.17 7.23 0.04
N LEU A 103 -1.53 7.58 1.26
CA LEU A 103 -2.81 8.16 1.66
C LEU A 103 -2.54 9.49 2.38
N TRP A 104 -3.32 10.51 2.05
CA TRP A 104 -3.41 11.74 2.81
C TRP A 104 -4.87 12.07 3.11
N ILE A 105 -5.13 12.55 4.32
CA ILE A 105 -6.48 12.87 4.81
C ILE A 105 -6.50 14.28 5.41
N ASP A 106 -7.41 15.11 4.92
CA ASP A 106 -7.84 16.34 5.58
C ASP A 106 -9.01 16.01 6.52
N ALA A 107 -8.72 15.91 7.80
CA ALA A 107 -9.73 15.60 8.82
C ALA A 107 -10.68 16.77 9.11
N VAL A 108 -10.30 18.00 8.73
CA VAL A 108 -11.14 19.19 8.89
C VAL A 108 -12.21 19.22 7.81
N ARG A 109 -11.84 18.99 6.56
CA ARG A 109 -12.75 18.98 5.41
C ARG A 109 -13.41 17.63 5.18
N GLY A 110 -12.91 16.55 5.79
CA GLY A 110 -13.37 15.19 5.55
C GLY A 110 -13.03 14.71 4.13
N LEU A 111 -11.80 14.95 3.68
CA LEU A 111 -11.34 14.63 2.34
C LEU A 111 -10.12 13.70 2.41
N ALA A 112 -10.04 12.73 1.51
CA ALA A 112 -8.90 11.85 1.35
C ALA A 112 -8.38 11.87 -0.08
N LEU A 113 -7.06 11.78 -0.23
CA LEU A 113 -6.35 11.59 -1.48
C LEU A 113 -5.44 10.38 -1.34
N TRP A 114 -5.28 9.60 -2.42
CA TRP A 114 -4.31 8.51 -2.46
C TRP A 114 -3.64 8.39 -3.82
N SER A 115 -2.47 7.80 -3.78
CA SER A 115 -1.71 7.40 -4.96
C SER A 115 -1.14 6.01 -4.74
N HIS A 116 -1.03 5.22 -5.81
CA HIS A 116 -0.38 3.92 -5.75
C HIS A 116 0.42 3.61 -7.00
N VAL A 117 1.37 2.68 -6.86
CA VAL A 117 2.19 2.09 -7.91
C VAL A 117 2.47 0.64 -7.50
N GLY A 118 2.30 -0.31 -8.42
CA GLY A 118 2.51 -1.72 -8.15
C GLY A 118 1.25 -2.42 -7.65
N ASP A 119 1.40 -3.40 -6.78
CA ASP A 119 0.35 -4.27 -6.27
C ASP A 119 0.11 -4.18 -4.76
N SER A 120 0.79 -3.27 -4.06
CA SER A 120 0.35 -2.84 -2.73
C SER A 120 -0.97 -2.12 -2.85
N ARG A 121 -1.92 -2.45 -1.96
CA ARG A 121 -3.32 -2.02 -2.11
C ARG A 121 -3.79 -1.06 -1.03
N LEU A 122 -4.71 -0.18 -1.43
CA LEU A 122 -5.59 0.55 -0.52
C LEU A 122 -7.01 -0.01 -0.67
N TYR A 123 -7.59 -0.42 0.45
CA TYR A 123 -9.00 -0.73 0.58
C TYR A 123 -9.70 0.41 1.30
N LEU A 124 -10.84 0.85 0.79
CA LEU A 124 -11.76 1.74 1.50
C LEU A 124 -13.00 0.94 1.90
N LEU A 125 -13.32 0.96 3.18
CA LEU A 125 -14.51 0.31 3.73
C LEU A 125 -15.47 1.38 4.25
N ARG A 126 -16.73 1.28 3.84
CA ARG A 126 -17.84 2.12 4.31
C ARG A 126 -19.00 1.24 4.76
N ALA A 127 -19.57 1.56 5.89
CA ALA A 127 -20.62 0.74 6.52
C ALA A 127 -20.23 -0.75 6.65
N GLY A 128 -18.96 -1.02 6.96
CA GLY A 128 -18.41 -2.36 7.14
C GLY A 128 -18.20 -3.16 5.85
N ARG A 129 -18.32 -2.53 4.68
CA ARG A 129 -18.14 -3.17 3.37
C ARG A 129 -17.05 -2.52 2.55
N VAL A 130 -16.28 -3.33 1.84
CA VAL A 130 -15.30 -2.85 0.87
C VAL A 130 -16.03 -2.17 -0.27
N CYS A 131 -15.81 -0.87 -0.46
CA CYS A 131 -16.42 -0.09 -1.54
C CYS A 131 -15.40 0.40 -2.58
N HIS A 132 -14.10 0.34 -2.28
CA HIS A 132 -13.04 0.64 -3.23
C HIS A 132 -11.80 -0.20 -2.92
N ILE A 133 -11.10 -0.62 -3.96
CA ILE A 133 -9.78 -1.26 -3.92
C ILE A 133 -8.96 -0.65 -5.05
N THR A 134 -7.71 -0.28 -4.78
CA THR A 134 -6.77 0.14 -5.84
C THR A 134 -6.52 -1.01 -6.81
N ARG A 135 -6.24 -0.68 -8.06
CA ARG A 135 -6.02 -1.67 -9.11
C ARG A 135 -4.55 -1.96 -9.28
N ASP A 136 -4.17 -3.23 -9.17
CA ASP A 136 -2.77 -3.66 -9.26
C ASP A 136 -2.14 -3.39 -10.64
N ASP A 137 -0.89 -2.98 -10.63
CA ASP A 137 -0.02 -2.88 -11.81
C ASP A 137 0.71 -4.22 -12.03
N SER A 138 -0.04 -5.30 -12.23
CA SER A 138 0.51 -6.64 -12.43
C SER A 138 0.13 -7.23 -13.78
N VAL A 139 0.97 -8.14 -14.29
CA VAL A 139 0.70 -8.90 -15.52
C VAL A 139 -0.62 -9.65 -15.40
N ILE A 140 -0.88 -10.24 -14.25
CA ILE A 140 -2.11 -10.99 -13.98
C ILE A 140 -3.33 -10.09 -14.07
N ARG A 141 -3.26 -8.90 -13.51
CA ARG A 141 -4.37 -7.94 -13.60
C ARG A 141 -4.67 -7.54 -15.04
N GLN A 142 -3.64 -7.30 -15.84
CA GLN A 142 -3.84 -7.02 -17.27
C GLN A 142 -4.48 -8.21 -18.02
N MET A 143 -4.07 -9.45 -17.70
CA MET A 143 -4.66 -10.65 -18.31
C MET A 143 -6.13 -10.85 -17.95
N ILE A 144 -6.50 -10.59 -16.68
CA ILE A 144 -7.91 -10.64 -16.22
C ILE A 144 -8.73 -9.58 -16.96
N ASP A 145 -8.26 -8.35 -17.02
CA ASP A 145 -8.98 -7.24 -17.67
C ASP A 145 -9.12 -7.42 -19.18
N ALA A 146 -8.16 -8.09 -19.81
CA ALA A 146 -8.24 -8.50 -21.21
C ALA A 146 -9.13 -9.74 -21.45
N GLY A 147 -9.68 -10.35 -20.37
CA GLY A 147 -10.49 -11.57 -20.48
C GLY A 147 -9.70 -12.82 -20.89
N LEU A 148 -8.36 -12.80 -20.72
CA LEU A 148 -7.48 -13.93 -21.09
C LEU A 148 -7.48 -15.03 -20.03
N ILE A 149 -7.68 -14.68 -18.76
CA ILE A 149 -7.80 -15.60 -17.63
C ILE A 149 -8.91 -15.12 -16.69
N ASP A 150 -9.46 -16.03 -15.90
CA ASP A 150 -10.36 -15.71 -14.80
C ASP A 150 -9.60 -15.57 -13.47
N ALA A 151 -10.30 -15.16 -12.42
CA ALA A 151 -9.71 -14.95 -11.09
C ALA A 151 -9.19 -16.26 -10.46
N GLU A 152 -9.82 -17.40 -10.74
CA GLU A 152 -9.40 -18.70 -10.22
C GLU A 152 -8.07 -19.15 -10.84
N THR A 153 -7.92 -19.02 -12.15
CA THR A 153 -6.68 -19.28 -12.87
C THR A 153 -5.55 -18.36 -12.41
N ALA A 154 -5.87 -17.11 -12.10
CA ALA A 154 -4.92 -16.09 -11.64
C ALA A 154 -4.21 -16.49 -10.34
N GLU A 155 -4.91 -17.12 -9.38
CA GLU A 155 -4.36 -17.49 -8.07
C GLU A 155 -3.13 -18.42 -8.16
N SER A 156 -3.07 -19.29 -9.17
CA SER A 156 -1.98 -20.26 -9.37
C SER A 156 -1.06 -19.94 -10.55
N HIS A 157 -1.25 -18.78 -11.19
CA HIS A 157 -0.51 -18.47 -12.43
C HIS A 157 0.97 -18.19 -12.16
N PRO A 158 1.92 -18.67 -13.02
CA PRO A 158 3.36 -18.48 -12.82
C PRO A 158 3.82 -17.01 -12.79
N LEU A 159 3.07 -16.11 -13.42
CA LEU A 159 3.36 -14.67 -13.47
C LEU A 159 2.66 -13.88 -12.36
N LYS A 160 2.14 -14.53 -11.32
CA LYS A 160 1.32 -13.92 -10.27
C LYS A 160 2.00 -12.69 -9.62
N HIS A 161 3.30 -12.75 -9.39
CA HIS A 161 4.06 -11.67 -8.74
C HIS A 161 4.85 -10.79 -9.74
N HIS A 162 4.47 -10.79 -11.03
CA HIS A 162 5.13 -9.95 -12.03
C HIS A 162 4.42 -8.61 -12.16
N LEU A 163 5.10 -7.57 -11.69
CA LEU A 163 4.66 -6.19 -11.87
C LEU A 163 4.91 -5.71 -13.30
N VAL A 164 4.02 -4.87 -13.80
CA VAL A 164 4.20 -4.13 -15.06
C VAL A 164 4.66 -2.69 -14.80
N CYS A 165 4.49 -2.20 -13.57
CA CYS A 165 4.95 -0.89 -13.15
C CYS A 165 5.42 -0.95 -11.69
N ALA A 166 6.57 -0.34 -11.40
CA ALA A 166 7.12 -0.16 -10.05
C ALA A 166 8.01 1.08 -10.00
N LEU A 167 8.19 1.67 -8.82
CA LEU A 167 9.18 2.73 -8.64
C LEU A 167 10.59 2.18 -8.87
N GLY A 168 11.45 3.00 -9.48
CA GLY A 168 12.83 2.60 -9.83
C GLY A 168 12.97 1.90 -11.18
N VAL A 169 11.88 1.55 -11.87
CA VAL A 169 11.90 1.04 -13.25
C VAL A 169 11.83 2.23 -14.20
N ALA A 170 12.88 2.46 -15.00
CA ALA A 170 13.00 3.66 -15.84
C ALA A 170 12.02 3.71 -17.01
N ASP A 171 11.51 2.57 -17.46
CA ASP A 171 10.63 2.46 -18.62
C ASP A 171 9.15 2.44 -18.20
N GLU A 172 8.32 3.22 -18.87
CA GLU A 172 6.84 3.22 -18.75
C GLU A 172 6.29 3.41 -17.32
N PHE A 173 6.91 4.27 -16.51
CA PHE A 173 6.44 4.56 -15.16
C PHE A 173 5.10 5.32 -15.17
N MET A 174 4.15 4.85 -14.35
CA MET A 174 2.86 5.49 -14.15
C MET A 174 2.44 5.41 -12.67
N ALA A 175 2.24 6.56 -12.05
CA ALA A 175 1.64 6.66 -10.73
C ALA A 175 0.13 6.91 -10.84
N HIS A 176 -0.67 6.11 -10.14
CA HIS A 176 -2.12 6.23 -10.13
C HIS A 176 -2.58 7.10 -8.96
N THR A 177 -2.63 8.40 -9.19
CA THR A 177 -3.14 9.37 -8.20
C THR A 177 -4.59 9.73 -8.53
N ILE A 178 -5.48 9.67 -7.54
CA ILE A 178 -6.86 10.13 -7.76
C ILE A 178 -6.87 11.63 -8.01
N GLU A 179 -7.56 12.05 -9.08
CA GLU A 179 -7.61 13.46 -9.49
C GLU A 179 -8.44 14.33 -8.54
N ARG A 180 -9.49 13.75 -7.96
CA ARG A 180 -10.43 14.45 -7.08
C ARG A 180 -10.42 13.83 -5.70
N PRO A 181 -10.33 14.65 -4.64
CA PRO A 181 -10.41 14.15 -3.29
C PRO A 181 -11.71 13.37 -3.06
N PHE A 182 -11.58 12.26 -2.35
CA PHE A 182 -12.71 11.42 -1.95
C PHE A 182 -13.26 11.93 -0.60
N ALA A 183 -14.56 12.11 -0.51
CA ALA A 183 -15.21 12.50 0.74
C ALA A 183 -15.26 11.31 1.70
N VAL A 184 -14.53 11.41 2.81
CA VAL A 184 -14.56 10.44 3.92
C VAL A 184 -15.47 10.92 5.05
N THR A 185 -16.10 9.98 5.72
CA THR A 185 -17.05 10.22 6.78
C THR A 185 -16.74 9.36 8.01
N GLU A 186 -17.31 9.72 9.13
CA GLU A 186 -17.26 8.89 10.33
C GLU A 186 -17.76 7.48 10.05
N GLY A 187 -17.06 6.48 10.58
CA GLY A 187 -17.30 5.07 10.36
C GLY A 187 -16.61 4.48 9.12
N ASP A 188 -15.93 5.31 8.30
CA ASP A 188 -15.08 4.79 7.24
C ASP A 188 -13.79 4.19 7.83
N ALA A 189 -13.30 3.13 7.19
CA ALA A 189 -12.01 2.53 7.48
C ALA A 189 -11.20 2.38 6.19
N LEU A 190 -9.89 2.65 6.26
CA LEU A 190 -8.98 2.41 5.16
C LEU A 190 -7.90 1.43 5.62
N LEU A 191 -7.49 0.55 4.70
CA LEU A 191 -6.41 -0.39 4.91
C LEU A 191 -5.42 -0.25 3.77
N LEU A 192 -4.16 0.09 4.09
CA LEU A 192 -3.04 0.04 3.15
C LEU A 192 -2.27 -1.23 3.48
N CYS A 193 -1.89 -2.02 2.47
CA CYS A 193 -1.17 -3.27 2.74
C CYS A 193 -0.33 -3.74 1.54
N SER A 194 0.76 -4.47 1.82
CA SER A 194 1.56 -5.19 0.84
C SER A 194 0.86 -6.48 0.37
N ASP A 195 1.40 -7.13 -0.66
CA ASP A 195 0.84 -8.34 -1.25
C ASP A 195 0.81 -9.51 -0.26
N GLY A 196 1.84 -9.71 0.57
CA GLY A 196 1.86 -10.74 1.59
C GLY A 196 0.77 -10.62 2.65
N TRP A 197 0.16 -9.42 2.79
CA TRP A 197 -1.01 -9.21 3.64
C TRP A 197 -2.32 -9.56 2.94
N TRP A 198 -2.53 -9.03 1.71
CA TRP A 198 -3.83 -9.20 1.05
C TRP A 198 -4.00 -10.54 0.32
N GLU A 199 -2.92 -11.18 -0.13
CA GLU A 199 -3.02 -12.44 -0.87
C GLU A 199 -3.70 -13.58 -0.10
N PRO A 200 -3.38 -13.84 1.18
CA PRO A 200 -4.05 -14.88 1.94
C PRO A 200 -5.45 -14.52 2.42
N LEU A 201 -5.91 -13.27 2.23
CA LEU A 201 -7.19 -12.76 2.71
C LEU A 201 -8.16 -12.47 1.57
N LYS A 202 -9.41 -12.85 1.75
CA LYS A 202 -10.50 -12.43 0.86
C LYS A 202 -11.14 -11.14 1.38
N ALA A 203 -11.79 -10.37 0.51
CA ALA A 203 -12.50 -9.16 0.92
C ALA A 203 -13.50 -9.43 2.06
N VAL A 204 -14.18 -10.58 2.05
CA VAL A 204 -15.10 -10.98 3.13
C VAL A 204 -14.40 -11.18 4.48
N ASP A 205 -13.13 -11.57 4.50
CA ASP A 205 -12.35 -11.69 5.75
C ASP A 205 -12.01 -10.32 6.32
N ILE A 206 -11.62 -9.38 5.45
CA ILE A 206 -11.33 -7.98 5.81
C ILE A 206 -12.61 -7.32 6.39
N GLU A 207 -13.77 -7.50 5.73
CA GLU A 207 -15.06 -6.99 6.20
C GLU A 207 -15.47 -7.62 7.54
N ARG A 208 -15.35 -8.94 7.67
CA ARG A 208 -15.73 -9.67 8.87
C ARG A 208 -14.89 -9.28 10.07
N THR A 209 -13.57 -9.18 9.89
CA THR A 209 -12.66 -8.77 10.97
C THR A 209 -12.87 -7.33 11.38
N LEU A 210 -13.18 -6.42 10.45
CA LEU A 210 -13.56 -5.03 10.76
C LEU A 210 -14.83 -5.00 11.64
N GLY A 211 -15.87 -5.77 11.28
CA GLY A 211 -17.12 -5.79 12.04
C GLY A 211 -17.02 -6.40 13.45
N GLN A 212 -15.92 -7.08 13.77
CA GLN A 212 -15.66 -7.70 15.07
C GLN A 212 -14.68 -6.87 15.94
N ALA A 213 -13.93 -5.95 15.33
CA ALA A 213 -12.92 -5.16 16.02
C ALA A 213 -13.53 -3.91 16.68
N GLN A 214 -12.92 -3.49 17.79
CA GLN A 214 -13.31 -2.27 18.52
C GLN A 214 -12.35 -1.11 18.23
N ASP A 215 -11.18 -1.42 17.67
CA ASP A 215 -10.15 -0.46 17.32
C ASP A 215 -9.31 -0.99 16.13
N PRO A 216 -8.50 -0.13 15.48
CA PRO A 216 -7.70 -0.54 14.34
C PRO A 216 -6.62 -1.59 14.68
N ASP A 217 -6.11 -1.63 15.92
CA ASP A 217 -5.14 -2.64 16.36
C ASP A 217 -5.77 -4.02 16.39
N GLN A 218 -6.95 -4.16 16.98
CA GLN A 218 -7.70 -5.42 17.00
C GLN A 218 -8.06 -5.89 15.60
N TRP A 219 -8.37 -4.97 14.69
CA TRP A 219 -8.65 -5.30 13.29
C TRP A 219 -7.43 -5.92 12.61
N LEU A 220 -6.26 -5.28 12.75
CA LEU A 220 -5.02 -5.84 12.20
C LEU A 220 -4.65 -7.18 12.85
N GLN A 221 -4.77 -7.31 14.16
CA GLN A 221 -4.50 -8.56 14.87
C GLN A 221 -5.41 -9.71 14.40
N ALA A 222 -6.70 -9.44 14.17
CA ALA A 222 -7.64 -10.44 13.68
C ALA A 222 -7.28 -10.91 12.25
N MET A 223 -6.89 -9.99 11.35
CA MET A 223 -6.42 -10.33 10.02
C MET A 223 -5.09 -11.10 10.06
N GLN A 224 -4.13 -10.67 10.88
CA GLN A 224 -2.85 -11.35 11.06
C GLN A 224 -3.04 -12.79 11.58
N ALA A 225 -3.99 -13.03 12.48
CA ALA A 225 -4.31 -14.37 12.94
C ALA A 225 -4.81 -15.27 11.81
N LEU A 226 -5.57 -14.75 10.85
CA LEU A 226 -6.00 -15.49 9.66
C LEU A 226 -4.83 -15.81 8.74
N ILE A 227 -3.94 -14.85 8.50
CA ILE A 227 -2.71 -15.04 7.70
C ILE A 227 -1.86 -16.16 8.32
N ALA A 228 -1.66 -16.12 9.63
CA ALA A 228 -0.91 -17.15 10.36
C ALA A 228 -1.59 -18.54 10.28
N GLN A 229 -2.92 -18.60 10.33
CA GLN A 229 -3.68 -19.85 10.21
C GLN A 229 -3.59 -20.49 8.81
N ALA A 230 -3.37 -19.69 7.76
CA ALA A 230 -3.14 -20.21 6.42
C ALA A 230 -1.84 -21.05 6.33
N ALA A 231 -0.94 -20.91 7.31
CA ALA A 231 0.28 -21.71 7.48
C ALA A 231 1.13 -21.83 6.20
N ASN A 232 1.21 -20.76 5.42
CA ASN A 232 1.97 -20.75 4.17
C ASN A 232 3.47 -20.84 4.47
N PRO A 233 4.18 -21.93 4.10
CA PRO A 233 5.62 -22.06 4.38
C PRO A 233 6.49 -21.09 3.56
N LYS A 234 5.89 -20.37 2.61
CA LYS A 234 6.54 -19.34 1.79
C LYS A 234 5.91 -17.96 2.00
N GLN A 235 5.31 -17.74 3.19
CA GLN A 235 4.69 -16.45 3.50
C GLN A 235 5.68 -15.31 3.28
N ASP A 236 5.27 -14.35 2.48
CA ASP A 236 6.07 -13.15 2.21
C ASP A 236 6.10 -12.18 3.40
N ASN A 237 6.95 -11.17 3.30
CA ASN A 237 6.82 -9.99 4.14
C ASN A 237 5.37 -9.49 4.05
N HIS A 238 4.78 -9.14 5.17
CA HIS A 238 3.40 -8.69 5.17
C HIS A 238 3.21 -7.55 6.15
N SER A 239 2.80 -6.43 5.58
CA SER A 239 2.66 -5.17 6.29
C SER A 239 1.32 -4.52 6.00
N ALA A 240 0.75 -3.86 7.01
CA ALA A 240 -0.49 -3.14 6.87
C ALA A 240 -0.56 -1.91 7.77
N ILE A 241 -1.27 -0.89 7.30
CA ILE A 241 -1.68 0.30 8.05
C ILE A 241 -3.21 0.36 8.01
N ALA A 242 -3.84 0.29 9.18
CA ALA A 242 -5.27 0.51 9.35
C ALA A 242 -5.51 1.96 9.77
N VAL A 243 -6.42 2.64 9.07
CA VAL A 243 -6.82 4.03 9.35
C VAL A 243 -8.33 4.06 9.56
N TRP A 244 -8.76 4.38 10.76
CA TRP A 244 -10.18 4.52 11.09
C TRP A 244 -10.57 5.98 11.24
N ILE A 245 -11.73 6.35 10.69
CA ILE A 245 -12.29 7.69 10.71
C ILE A 245 -13.52 7.71 11.59
N GLY A 246 -13.50 8.54 12.66
CA GLY A 246 -14.61 8.68 13.58
C GLY A 246 -14.23 8.51 15.04
N GLU A 247 -15.24 8.62 15.92
CA GLU A 247 -15.03 8.64 17.38
C GLU A 247 -14.34 7.38 17.94
N THR A 248 -13.69 7.62 19.06
CA THR A 248 -13.07 6.60 19.92
C THR A 248 -14.11 5.79 20.66
#